data_34d792dcb937b1ca9467a0553ebd40de
#
_entry.id   34d792dcb937b1ca9467a0553ebd40de
#
_cell.length_a   1.000
_cell.length_b   1.000
_cell.length_c   1.000
_cell.angle_alpha   90.00
_cell.angle_beta   90.00
_cell.angle_gamma   90.00
#
_symmetry.space_group_name_H-M   'P 1'
#
loop_
_entity.id
_entity.type
_entity.pdbx_description
1 polymer ?
#
loop_
_entity_poly.entity_id
_entity_poly.type
_entity_poly.pdbx_seq_one_letter_code
_entity_poly.pdbx_strand_id
1 'polypeptide(L)'
;MKKYSWQLLILFLTGLVVGTLLILEKRGGLGEVATPQPAQGGVYTEALIGDLQRLNPLLDDTNSVDRDIDRLIFSGLVKFDSHGIAQPDLAEQIGVSQDGILYNITLKPDLAWHDGEDLSTRDILFTIELIRNGKGFVSKDVRQLWNSVEVYIFDDVHMQLKLPEAYAPFMDYLAFGVLPQHLFDGMTIDQIAESPLNLQPIGSGPYQFNELIIEESEIAGIKLKAFPKYAGDQPYLQDLVFRYYPDGQ
;
A
#
# COMPACT_ATOMS: atom_id res chain seq x y z
N MET A 1 -31.02 74.47 -0.47
CA MET A 1 -30.22 73.45 -1.21
C MET A 1 -28.92 72.95 -0.51
N LYS A 2 -28.64 73.23 0.78
CA LYS A 2 -27.41 72.79 1.45
C LYS A 2 -27.57 71.55 2.36
N LYS A 3 -28.77 70.97 2.46
CA LYS A 3 -29.04 69.88 3.40
C LYS A 3 -28.71 68.43 2.85
N TYR A 4 -28.52 68.24 1.57
CA TYR A 4 -28.28 66.95 0.94
C TYR A 4 -26.80 66.69 0.51
N SER A 5 -25.97 67.74 0.53
CA SER A 5 -24.59 67.66 0.12
C SER A 5 -23.74 66.73 1.01
N TRP A 6 -24.00 66.72 2.33
CA TRP A 6 -23.31 65.85 3.27
C TRP A 6 -23.72 64.36 3.11
N GLN A 7 -25.02 64.11 2.88
CA GLN A 7 -25.51 62.75 2.69
C GLN A 7 -24.95 62.14 1.41
N LEU A 8 -24.84 62.89 0.32
CA LEU A 8 -24.21 62.48 -0.93
C LEU A 8 -22.70 62.22 -0.75
N LEU A 9 -22.03 63.03 0.09
CA LEU A 9 -20.60 62.84 0.37
C LEU A 9 -20.35 61.58 1.19
N ILE A 10 -21.20 61.24 2.14
CA ILE A 10 -21.13 60.00 2.93
C ILE A 10 -21.39 58.79 2.03
N LEU A 11 -22.40 58.86 1.16
CA LEU A 11 -22.70 57.78 0.20
C LEU A 11 -21.55 57.51 -0.78
N PHE A 12 -20.89 58.58 -1.24
CA PHE A 12 -19.74 58.46 -2.13
C PHE A 12 -18.53 57.85 -1.38
N LEU A 13 -18.24 58.29 -0.15
CA LEU A 13 -17.15 57.74 0.68
C LEU A 13 -17.38 56.25 1.03
N THR A 14 -18.60 55.88 1.42
CA THR A 14 -18.92 54.47 1.70
C THR A 14 -18.84 53.63 0.44
N GLY A 15 -19.30 54.10 -0.73
CA GLY A 15 -19.16 53.44 -2.00
C GLY A 15 -17.68 53.23 -2.39
N LEU A 16 -16.82 54.24 -2.12
CA LEU A 16 -15.39 54.14 -2.41
C LEU A 16 -14.70 53.13 -1.49
N VAL A 17 -15.05 53.10 -0.18
CA VAL A 17 -14.51 52.10 0.76
C VAL A 17 -14.95 50.70 0.39
N VAL A 18 -16.22 50.47 0.09
CA VAL A 18 -16.73 49.16 -0.35
C VAL A 18 -16.09 48.75 -1.66
N GLY A 19 -15.98 49.67 -2.62
CA GLY A 19 -15.30 49.40 -3.90
C GLY A 19 -13.83 49.03 -3.74
N THR A 20 -13.11 49.71 -2.85
CA THR A 20 -11.69 49.35 -2.56
C THR A 20 -11.58 48.02 -1.84
N LEU A 21 -12.47 47.66 -0.93
CA LEU A 21 -12.51 46.37 -0.26
C LEU A 21 -12.80 45.24 -1.25
N LEU A 22 -13.77 45.42 -2.16
CA LEU A 22 -14.07 44.42 -3.22
C LEU A 22 -12.95 44.28 -4.22
N ILE A 23 -12.19 45.33 -4.53
CA ILE A 23 -11.01 45.25 -5.40
C ILE A 23 -9.85 44.54 -4.70
N LEU A 24 -9.66 44.74 -3.39
CA LEU A 24 -8.68 44.06 -2.59
C LEU A 24 -9.01 42.58 -2.44
N GLU A 25 -10.27 42.22 -2.25
CA GLU A 25 -10.74 40.85 -2.21
C GLU A 25 -10.51 40.12 -3.59
N LYS A 26 -10.84 40.80 -4.68
CA LYS A 26 -10.62 40.29 -6.04
C LYS A 26 -9.15 40.16 -6.43
N ARG A 27 -8.25 40.94 -5.81
CA ARG A 27 -6.80 40.88 -6.08
C ARG A 27 -6.05 39.87 -5.19
N GLY A 28 -6.76 39.08 -4.38
CA GLY A 28 -6.11 38.05 -3.53
C GLY A 28 -5.13 38.68 -2.51
N GLY A 29 -5.39 39.91 -2.06
CA GLY A 29 -4.44 40.66 -1.27
C GLY A 29 -4.49 40.47 0.24
N LEU A 30 -5.19 39.48 0.75
CA LEU A 30 -4.97 38.92 2.09
C LEU A 30 -4.38 37.53 1.87
N GLY A 31 -3.07 37.42 2.01
CA GLY A 31 -2.29 36.29 1.64
C GLY A 31 -3.02 34.97 1.93
N GLU A 32 -3.31 34.20 0.90
CA GLU A 32 -3.40 32.77 1.09
C GLU A 32 -2.15 32.38 1.85
N VAL A 33 -2.32 32.01 3.11
CA VAL A 33 -1.29 31.30 3.86
C VAL A 33 -1.10 30.04 3.01
N ALA A 34 -0.05 30.03 2.18
CA ALA A 34 0.30 28.86 1.39
C ALA A 34 0.47 27.74 2.41
N THR A 35 -0.54 26.88 2.50
CA THR A 35 -0.39 25.62 3.25
C THR A 35 0.75 24.91 2.62
N PRO A 36 1.83 24.58 3.36
CA PRO A 36 2.95 23.84 2.79
C PRO A 36 2.42 22.57 2.14
N GLN A 37 2.53 22.47 0.84
CA GLN A 37 2.21 21.22 0.14
C GLN A 37 3.35 20.25 0.39
N PRO A 38 3.07 18.99 0.78
CA PRO A 38 4.11 17.98 0.87
C PRO A 38 4.85 17.88 -0.47
N ALA A 39 6.18 17.97 -0.44
CA ALA A 39 7.02 17.76 -1.63
C ALA A 39 7.50 16.32 -1.65
N GLN A 40 7.62 15.73 -2.85
CA GLN A 40 8.26 14.43 -3.01
C GLN A 40 9.75 14.53 -2.79
N GLY A 41 10.34 13.53 -2.12
CA GLY A 41 11.76 13.43 -1.86
C GLY A 41 12.09 13.20 -0.39
N GLY A 42 13.39 13.24 -0.09
CA GLY A 42 13.90 13.03 1.27
C GLY A 42 14.09 11.57 1.65
N VAL A 43 14.77 11.39 2.78
CA VAL A 43 15.08 10.10 3.38
C VAL A 43 14.44 10.05 4.77
N TYR A 44 13.74 8.98 5.09
CA TYR A 44 13.28 8.70 6.44
C TYR A 44 14.08 7.54 7.00
N THR A 45 14.57 7.68 8.23
CA THR A 45 15.31 6.63 8.92
C THR A 45 14.55 6.23 10.18
N GLU A 46 14.33 4.92 10.35
CA GLU A 46 13.67 4.33 11.50
C GLU A 46 14.55 3.25 12.14
N ALA A 47 14.53 3.19 13.46
CA ALA A 47 15.16 2.14 14.25
C ALA A 47 14.15 1.05 14.57
N LEU A 48 14.46 -0.19 14.22
CA LEU A 48 13.65 -1.36 14.54
C LEU A 48 14.39 -2.22 15.57
N ILE A 49 13.67 -2.70 16.58
CA ILE A 49 14.23 -3.61 17.59
C ILE A 49 14.04 -5.04 17.09
N GLY A 50 15.15 -5.76 16.89
CA GLY A 50 15.18 -7.11 16.34
C GLY A 50 16.12 -7.22 15.16
N ASP A 51 15.99 -8.26 14.38
CA ASP A 51 16.81 -8.59 13.22
C ASP A 51 15.96 -9.00 12.03
N LEU A 52 16.47 -8.77 10.84
CA LEU A 52 15.88 -9.23 9.59
C LEU A 52 16.13 -10.73 9.43
N GLN A 53 15.08 -11.47 9.18
CA GLN A 53 15.18 -12.90 8.87
C GLN A 53 14.83 -13.20 7.41
N ARG A 54 13.63 -12.80 6.97
CA ARG A 54 13.10 -13.10 5.63
C ARG A 54 12.03 -12.09 5.24
N LEU A 55 12.24 -11.42 4.14
CA LEU A 55 11.24 -10.53 3.53
C LEU A 55 10.34 -11.33 2.59
N ASN A 56 9.30 -11.90 3.17
CA ASN A 56 8.30 -12.70 2.46
C ASN A 56 7.00 -12.73 3.26
N PRO A 57 5.89 -12.20 2.72
CA PRO A 57 4.63 -11.99 3.44
C PRO A 57 3.91 -13.30 3.87
N LEU A 58 4.36 -14.46 3.40
CA LEU A 58 3.86 -15.75 3.87
C LEU A 58 4.70 -16.37 5.00
N LEU A 59 5.84 -15.75 5.34
CA LEU A 59 6.84 -16.27 6.28
C LEU A 59 7.09 -15.34 7.47
N ASP A 60 6.40 -14.20 7.56
CA ASP A 60 6.64 -13.11 8.51
C ASP A 60 5.82 -13.22 9.82
N ASP A 61 5.03 -14.29 9.99
CA ASP A 61 4.07 -14.45 11.11
C ASP A 61 4.73 -14.30 12.48
N THR A 62 5.98 -14.73 12.62
CA THR A 62 6.74 -14.74 13.88
C THR A 62 7.72 -13.57 14.03
N ASN A 63 7.98 -12.77 13.00
CA ASN A 63 8.91 -11.65 13.03
C ASN A 63 8.23 -10.33 12.67
N SER A 64 8.06 -9.45 13.65
CA SER A 64 7.42 -8.15 13.42
C SER A 64 8.25 -7.21 12.55
N VAL A 65 9.60 -7.33 12.59
CA VAL A 65 10.51 -6.52 11.77
C VAL A 65 10.31 -6.86 10.29
N ASP A 66 10.30 -8.15 9.94
CA ASP A 66 10.05 -8.61 8.57
C ASP A 66 8.67 -8.14 8.09
N ARG A 67 7.63 -8.35 8.91
CA ARG A 67 6.24 -7.99 8.59
C ARG A 67 6.04 -6.50 8.34
N ASP A 68 6.68 -5.62 9.11
CA ASP A 68 6.55 -4.18 8.95
C ASP A 68 7.20 -3.70 7.63
N ILE A 69 8.29 -4.35 7.21
CA ILE A 69 8.97 -4.08 5.95
C ILE A 69 8.22 -4.71 4.77
N ASP A 70 7.72 -5.94 4.94
CA ASP A 70 6.97 -6.66 3.89
C ASP A 70 5.73 -5.88 3.42
N ARG A 71 5.04 -5.20 4.32
CA ARG A 71 3.89 -4.33 3.99
C ARG A 71 4.25 -3.14 3.09
N LEU A 72 5.51 -2.75 3.03
CA LEU A 72 5.98 -1.69 2.14
C LEU A 72 6.41 -2.24 0.79
N ILE A 73 6.84 -3.51 0.74
CA ILE A 73 7.38 -4.15 -0.46
C ILE A 73 6.30 -4.90 -1.24
N PHE A 74 5.35 -5.53 -0.55
CA PHE A 74 4.33 -6.37 -1.18
C PHE A 74 2.95 -5.76 -1.04
N SER A 75 2.21 -5.70 -2.14
CA SER A 75 0.80 -5.33 -2.16
C SER A 75 -0.10 -6.54 -2.08
N GLY A 76 -1.30 -6.35 -1.51
CA GLY A 76 -2.40 -7.31 -1.55
C GLY A 76 -3.52 -6.86 -2.48
N LEU A 77 -4.58 -7.65 -2.59
CA LEU A 77 -5.79 -7.21 -3.30
C LEU A 77 -6.41 -5.99 -2.63
N VAL A 78 -6.35 -5.94 -1.30
CA VAL A 78 -6.73 -4.80 -0.47
C VAL A 78 -5.60 -4.43 0.48
N LYS A 79 -5.64 -3.21 1.00
CA LYS A 79 -4.81 -2.71 2.10
C LYS A 79 -5.70 -2.08 3.17
N PHE A 80 -5.20 -1.94 4.39
CA PHE A 80 -5.91 -1.24 5.45
C PHE A 80 -5.52 0.23 5.52
N ASP A 81 -6.52 1.09 5.66
CA ASP A 81 -6.29 2.49 5.94
C ASP A 81 -5.91 2.72 7.42
N SER A 82 -5.68 3.98 7.81
CA SER A 82 -5.34 4.37 9.19
C SER A 82 -6.44 4.07 10.23
N HIS A 83 -7.65 3.73 9.79
CA HIS A 83 -8.79 3.35 10.63
C HIS A 83 -8.99 1.83 10.68
N GLY A 84 -8.13 1.06 10.00
CA GLY A 84 -8.25 -0.39 9.88
C GLY A 84 -9.36 -0.84 8.93
N ILE A 85 -9.78 0.03 8.00
CA ILE A 85 -10.80 -0.30 7.00
C ILE A 85 -10.11 -0.76 5.73
N ALA A 86 -10.52 -1.94 5.20
CA ALA A 86 -10.00 -2.47 3.96
C ALA A 86 -10.35 -1.56 2.77
N GLN A 87 -9.34 -1.16 2.01
CA GLN A 87 -9.42 -0.35 0.80
C GLN A 87 -8.81 -1.12 -0.37
N PRO A 88 -9.28 -0.96 -1.62
CA PRO A 88 -8.64 -1.55 -2.78
C PRO A 88 -7.15 -1.16 -2.87
N ASP A 89 -6.27 -2.15 -3.19
CA ASP A 89 -4.85 -1.91 -3.47
C ASP A 89 -4.48 -2.40 -4.87
N LEU A 90 -4.19 -3.68 -5.10
CA LEU A 90 -4.05 -4.24 -6.47
C LEU A 90 -5.40 -4.33 -7.17
N ALA A 91 -6.49 -4.57 -6.43
CA ALA A 91 -7.82 -4.53 -6.99
C ALA A 91 -8.21 -3.09 -7.36
N GLU A 92 -8.81 -2.90 -8.53
CA GLU A 92 -9.54 -1.68 -8.91
C GLU A 92 -10.93 -1.71 -8.30
N GLN A 93 -11.57 -2.90 -8.36
CA GLN A 93 -12.93 -3.10 -7.86
C GLN A 93 -13.10 -4.50 -7.29
N ILE A 94 -13.84 -4.59 -6.19
CA ILE A 94 -14.31 -5.84 -5.61
C ILE A 94 -15.82 -5.75 -5.46
N GLY A 95 -16.55 -6.56 -6.26
CA GLY A 95 -18.00 -6.68 -6.20
C GLY A 95 -18.42 -7.91 -5.40
N VAL A 96 -19.21 -7.72 -4.35
CA VAL A 96 -19.73 -8.82 -3.53
C VAL A 96 -21.18 -9.08 -3.88
N SER A 97 -21.55 -10.37 -4.07
CA SER A 97 -22.93 -10.76 -4.33
C SER A 97 -23.84 -10.49 -3.11
N GLN A 98 -25.14 -10.37 -3.33
CA GLN A 98 -26.11 -10.07 -2.26
C GLN A 98 -26.11 -11.11 -1.13
N ASP A 99 -25.82 -12.36 -1.46
CA ASP A 99 -25.72 -13.48 -0.50
C ASP A 99 -24.35 -13.53 0.21
N GLY A 100 -23.40 -12.65 -0.15
CA GLY A 100 -22.09 -12.56 0.47
C GLY A 100 -21.14 -13.71 0.14
N ILE A 101 -21.44 -14.52 -0.90
CA ILE A 101 -20.69 -15.74 -1.24
C ILE A 101 -19.70 -15.50 -2.39
N LEU A 102 -20.05 -14.66 -3.39
CA LEU A 102 -19.23 -14.42 -4.55
C LEU A 102 -18.51 -13.06 -4.44
N TYR A 103 -17.21 -13.07 -4.67
CA TYR A 103 -16.34 -11.90 -4.74
C TYR A 103 -15.79 -11.80 -6.16
N ASN A 104 -16.31 -10.85 -6.96
CA ASN A 104 -15.83 -10.57 -8.30
C ASN A 104 -14.75 -9.50 -8.19
N ILE A 105 -13.53 -9.81 -8.61
CA ILE A 105 -12.37 -8.96 -8.46
C ILE A 105 -11.89 -8.56 -9.85
N THR A 106 -11.71 -7.25 -10.04
CA THR A 106 -11.03 -6.69 -11.21
C THR A 106 -9.74 -6.05 -10.70
N LEU A 107 -8.60 -6.45 -11.25
CA LEU A 107 -7.31 -5.84 -10.96
C LEU A 107 -7.19 -4.50 -11.69
N LYS A 108 -6.37 -3.59 -11.15
CA LYS A 108 -5.98 -2.36 -11.85
C LYS A 108 -5.26 -2.69 -13.15
N PRO A 109 -5.34 -1.84 -14.18
CA PRO A 109 -4.53 -2.00 -15.39
C PRO A 109 -3.04 -1.75 -15.10
N ASP A 110 -2.18 -2.31 -15.96
CA ASP A 110 -0.74 -2.03 -16.00
C ASP A 110 -0.01 -2.27 -14.65
N LEU A 111 -0.47 -3.26 -13.88
CA LEU A 111 0.22 -3.69 -12.66
C LEU A 111 1.57 -4.29 -13.00
N ALA A 112 2.61 -3.88 -12.29
CA ALA A 112 3.96 -4.37 -12.51
C ALA A 112 4.66 -4.75 -11.20
N TRP A 113 5.52 -5.74 -11.29
CA TRP A 113 6.49 -6.09 -10.26
C TRP A 113 7.65 -5.10 -10.24
N HIS A 114 8.44 -5.09 -9.16
CA HIS A 114 9.60 -4.19 -9.01
C HIS A 114 10.68 -4.44 -10.07
N ASP A 115 10.76 -5.62 -10.65
CA ASP A 115 11.67 -5.97 -11.76
C ASP A 115 11.11 -5.60 -13.15
N GLY A 116 9.85 -5.18 -13.21
CA GLY A 116 9.20 -4.69 -14.42
C GLY A 116 8.34 -5.71 -15.14
N GLU A 117 8.30 -6.98 -14.68
CA GLU A 117 7.36 -7.98 -15.19
C GLU A 117 5.91 -7.62 -14.83
N ASP A 118 4.96 -8.06 -15.66
CA ASP A 118 3.53 -7.79 -15.46
C ASP A 118 2.97 -8.64 -14.31
N LEU A 119 2.13 -8.03 -13.46
CA LEU A 119 1.39 -8.72 -12.41
C LEU A 119 -0.03 -9.02 -12.87
N SER A 120 -0.48 -10.25 -12.66
CA SER A 120 -1.78 -10.72 -13.12
C SER A 120 -2.54 -11.53 -12.07
N THR A 121 -3.75 -11.94 -12.39
CA THR A 121 -4.56 -12.86 -11.58
C THR A 121 -3.89 -14.21 -11.33
N ARG A 122 -2.91 -14.61 -12.16
CA ARG A 122 -2.14 -15.83 -11.98
C ARG A 122 -1.23 -15.76 -10.78
N ASP A 123 -0.64 -14.61 -10.50
CA ASP A 123 0.18 -14.38 -9.31
C ASP A 123 -0.67 -14.47 -8.03
N ILE A 124 -1.91 -13.95 -8.09
CA ILE A 124 -2.88 -14.07 -7.00
C ILE A 124 -3.21 -15.55 -6.74
N LEU A 125 -3.54 -16.31 -7.80
CA LEU A 125 -3.82 -17.75 -7.69
C LEU A 125 -2.61 -18.51 -7.15
N PHE A 126 -1.42 -18.24 -7.67
CA PHE A 126 -0.16 -18.85 -7.22
C PHE A 126 0.05 -18.64 -5.71
N THR A 127 -0.15 -17.39 -5.23
CA THR A 127 0.01 -17.07 -3.81
C THR A 127 -1.05 -17.78 -2.95
N ILE A 128 -2.30 -17.86 -3.41
CA ILE A 128 -3.36 -18.62 -2.73
C ILE A 128 -2.99 -20.10 -2.63
N GLU A 129 -2.42 -20.70 -3.68
CA GLU A 129 -1.97 -22.09 -3.64
C GLU A 129 -0.82 -22.30 -2.65
N LEU A 130 0.11 -21.34 -2.54
CA LEU A 130 1.15 -21.38 -1.51
C LEU A 130 0.55 -21.28 -0.10
N ILE A 131 -0.44 -20.40 0.12
CA ILE A 131 -1.15 -20.30 1.40
C ILE A 131 -1.82 -21.64 1.75
N ARG A 132 -2.54 -22.27 0.82
CA ARG A 132 -3.21 -23.56 1.01
C ARG A 132 -2.25 -24.66 1.44
N ASN A 133 -1.07 -24.69 0.83
CA ASN A 133 -0.02 -25.68 1.06
C ASN A 133 1.02 -25.27 2.10
N GLY A 134 0.91 -24.08 2.68
CA GLY A 134 1.87 -23.44 3.58
C GLY A 134 1.94 -24.04 4.99
N LYS A 135 1.91 -25.38 5.12
CA LYS A 135 2.01 -26.04 6.42
C LYS A 135 3.35 -25.74 7.09
N GLY A 136 3.28 -25.22 8.31
CA GLY A 136 4.48 -24.86 9.10
C GLY A 136 4.77 -23.35 9.05
N PHE A 137 4.28 -22.64 8.05
CA PHE A 137 4.48 -21.19 7.88
C PHE A 137 3.16 -20.42 8.00
N VAL A 138 2.11 -20.90 7.34
CA VAL A 138 0.78 -20.29 7.41
C VAL A 138 -0.07 -20.98 8.46
N SER A 139 -0.79 -20.22 9.28
CA SER A 139 -1.64 -20.75 10.34
C SER A 139 -2.67 -21.76 9.82
N LYS A 140 -3.07 -22.74 10.63
CA LYS A 140 -4.01 -23.78 10.23
C LYS A 140 -5.36 -23.18 9.80
N ASP A 141 -5.83 -22.17 10.51
CA ASP A 141 -7.16 -21.59 10.27
C ASP A 141 -7.19 -20.83 8.95
N VAL A 142 -6.14 -20.06 8.63
CA VAL A 142 -5.98 -19.38 7.33
C VAL A 142 -5.92 -20.39 6.18
N ARG A 143 -5.15 -21.47 6.34
CA ARG A 143 -5.09 -22.54 5.32
C ARG A 143 -6.44 -23.23 5.13
N GLN A 144 -7.19 -23.49 6.22
CA GLN A 144 -8.51 -24.11 6.13
C GLN A 144 -9.51 -23.19 5.43
N LEU A 145 -9.50 -21.90 5.73
CA LEU A 145 -10.30 -20.90 5.03
C LEU A 145 -10.02 -20.94 3.53
N TRP A 146 -8.76 -20.77 3.14
CA TRP A 146 -8.40 -20.72 1.71
C TRP A 146 -8.63 -22.06 0.99
N ASN A 147 -8.54 -23.20 1.68
CA ASN A 147 -8.92 -24.51 1.09
C ASN A 147 -10.43 -24.65 0.86
N SER A 148 -11.25 -23.87 1.53
CA SER A 148 -12.72 -23.89 1.32
C SER A 148 -13.19 -22.93 0.23
N VAL A 149 -12.34 -22.00 -0.22
CA VAL A 149 -12.65 -21.00 -1.26
C VAL A 149 -12.37 -21.58 -2.63
N GLU A 150 -13.33 -21.50 -3.55
CA GLU A 150 -13.11 -21.81 -4.97
C GLU A 150 -12.59 -20.55 -5.68
N VAL A 151 -11.55 -20.71 -6.54
CA VAL A 151 -10.93 -19.60 -7.29
C VAL A 151 -11.15 -19.83 -8.77
N TYR A 152 -11.70 -18.83 -9.45
CA TYR A 152 -11.95 -18.85 -10.90
C TYR A 152 -11.20 -17.69 -11.54
N ILE A 153 -10.29 -18.00 -12.47
CA ILE A 153 -9.58 -17.01 -13.28
C ILE A 153 -10.28 -16.92 -14.63
N PHE A 154 -10.67 -15.71 -15.03
CA PHE A 154 -11.30 -15.46 -16.33
C PHE A 154 -10.28 -14.96 -17.36
N ASP A 155 -9.41 -14.05 -16.94
CA ASP A 155 -8.30 -13.49 -17.73
C ASP A 155 -7.24 -12.88 -16.78
N ASP A 156 -6.27 -12.15 -17.33
CA ASP A 156 -5.14 -11.61 -16.57
C ASP A 156 -5.53 -10.54 -15.54
N VAL A 157 -6.76 -9.97 -15.63
CA VAL A 157 -7.24 -8.91 -14.72
C VAL A 157 -8.56 -9.26 -14.02
N HIS A 158 -9.28 -10.30 -14.46
CA HIS A 158 -10.58 -10.66 -13.86
C HIS A 158 -10.53 -12.03 -13.21
N MET A 159 -10.97 -12.08 -11.96
CA MET A 159 -11.11 -13.32 -11.20
C MET A 159 -12.34 -13.30 -10.29
N GLN A 160 -12.76 -14.46 -9.82
CA GLN A 160 -13.83 -14.63 -8.86
C GLN A 160 -13.41 -15.59 -7.77
N LEU A 161 -13.73 -15.22 -6.52
CA LEU A 161 -13.63 -16.09 -5.36
C LEU A 161 -15.05 -16.49 -4.93
N LYS A 162 -15.25 -17.77 -4.65
CA LYS A 162 -16.52 -18.29 -4.16
C LYS A 162 -16.33 -18.99 -2.82
N LEU A 163 -17.00 -18.49 -1.83
CA LEU A 163 -17.04 -19.04 -0.48
C LEU A 163 -18.12 -20.13 -0.36
N PRO A 164 -17.96 -21.10 0.54
CA PRO A 164 -19.00 -22.10 0.82
C PRO A 164 -20.22 -21.48 1.51
N GLU A 165 -20.03 -20.42 2.30
CA GLU A 165 -21.05 -19.64 3.00
C GLU A 165 -20.59 -18.19 3.18
N ALA A 166 -21.52 -17.28 3.46
CA ALA A 166 -21.19 -15.88 3.72
C ALA A 166 -20.29 -15.73 4.95
N TYR A 167 -19.17 -15.05 4.79
CA TYR A 167 -18.21 -14.80 5.85
C TYR A 167 -17.80 -13.33 5.87
N ALA A 168 -18.39 -12.53 6.76
CA ALA A 168 -18.20 -11.08 6.79
C ALA A 168 -16.74 -10.62 6.90
N PRO A 169 -15.83 -11.29 7.66
CA PRO A 169 -14.43 -10.90 7.75
C PRO A 169 -13.59 -11.25 6.50
N PHE A 170 -14.18 -11.89 5.48
CA PHE A 170 -13.38 -12.38 4.34
C PHE A 170 -12.60 -11.29 3.59
N MET A 171 -13.14 -10.06 3.58
CA MET A 171 -12.44 -8.92 2.96
C MET A 171 -11.05 -8.70 3.56
N ASP A 172 -10.88 -8.89 4.86
CA ASP A 172 -9.61 -8.71 5.56
C ASP A 172 -8.56 -9.74 5.14
N TYR A 173 -9.02 -10.94 4.73
CA TYR A 173 -8.13 -12.00 4.23
C TYR A 173 -7.65 -11.76 2.80
N LEU A 174 -8.11 -10.71 2.12
CA LEU A 174 -7.61 -10.30 0.82
C LEU A 174 -6.39 -9.38 0.91
N ALA A 175 -5.96 -9.03 2.13
CA ALA A 175 -4.78 -8.17 2.37
C ALA A 175 -3.45 -8.93 2.40
N PHE A 176 -3.42 -10.23 2.04
CA PHE A 176 -2.17 -10.97 1.95
C PHE A 176 -1.26 -10.39 0.86
N GLY A 177 0.03 -10.27 1.15
CA GLY A 177 1.02 -9.85 0.16
C GLY A 177 1.16 -10.89 -0.95
N VAL A 178 1.05 -10.44 -2.19
CA VAL A 178 1.13 -11.30 -3.37
C VAL A 178 2.59 -11.58 -3.71
N LEU A 179 2.90 -12.83 -4.09
CA LEU A 179 4.23 -13.27 -4.50
C LEU A 179 4.33 -13.44 -6.02
N PRO A 180 5.49 -13.11 -6.62
CA PRO A 180 5.70 -13.21 -8.06
C PRO A 180 5.83 -14.65 -8.50
N GLN A 181 4.84 -15.15 -9.28
CA GLN A 181 4.88 -16.52 -9.81
C GLN A 181 6.15 -16.76 -10.61
N HIS A 182 6.55 -15.83 -11.47
CA HIS A 182 7.69 -16.00 -12.37
C HIS A 182 9.03 -16.27 -11.66
N LEU A 183 9.17 -15.89 -10.39
CA LEU A 183 10.39 -16.14 -9.59
C LEU A 183 10.34 -17.44 -8.79
N PHE A 184 9.13 -17.92 -8.46
CA PHE A 184 8.95 -19.04 -7.54
C PHE A 184 8.18 -20.22 -8.16
N ASP A 185 7.91 -20.19 -9.47
CA ASP A 185 7.16 -21.25 -10.13
C ASP A 185 7.78 -22.63 -9.93
N GLY A 186 6.95 -23.60 -9.57
CA GLY A 186 7.38 -24.96 -9.27
C GLY A 186 8.09 -25.17 -7.92
N MET A 187 8.27 -24.12 -7.11
CA MET A 187 8.86 -24.24 -5.78
C MET A 187 7.79 -24.53 -4.72
N THR A 188 8.15 -25.34 -3.74
CA THR A 188 7.36 -25.52 -2.52
C THR A 188 7.62 -24.36 -1.54
N ILE A 189 6.72 -24.15 -0.56
CA ILE A 189 6.90 -23.11 0.46
C ILE A 189 8.20 -23.31 1.26
N ASP A 190 8.64 -24.56 1.52
CA ASP A 190 9.91 -24.86 2.18
C ASP A 190 11.10 -24.40 1.34
N GLN A 191 11.05 -24.62 0.01
CA GLN A 191 12.10 -24.14 -0.91
C GLN A 191 12.10 -22.61 -1.01
N ILE A 192 10.93 -22.00 -1.02
CA ILE A 192 10.79 -20.52 -0.98
C ILE A 192 11.37 -19.98 0.32
N ALA A 193 11.15 -20.64 1.46
CA ALA A 193 11.68 -20.21 2.75
C ALA A 193 13.22 -20.17 2.81
N GLU A 194 13.88 -21.00 2.01
CA GLU A 194 15.35 -21.06 1.90
C GLU A 194 15.89 -20.22 0.72
N SER A 195 15.00 -19.53 -0.02
CA SER A 195 15.41 -18.76 -1.19
C SER A 195 16.21 -17.50 -0.80
N PRO A 196 17.31 -17.20 -1.51
CA PRO A 196 18.06 -15.95 -1.31
C PRO A 196 17.24 -14.71 -1.70
N LEU A 197 16.14 -14.84 -2.45
CA LEU A 197 15.22 -13.77 -2.77
C LEU A 197 14.53 -13.20 -1.54
N ASN A 198 14.47 -13.93 -0.43
CA ASN A 198 13.95 -13.42 0.84
C ASN A 198 14.83 -12.32 1.46
N LEU A 199 16.05 -12.10 0.97
CA LEU A 199 16.92 -10.97 1.36
C LEU A 199 17.02 -9.88 0.28
N GLN A 200 16.49 -10.15 -0.91
CA GLN A 200 16.42 -9.21 -2.03
C GLN A 200 15.05 -9.33 -2.71
N PRO A 201 13.97 -8.98 -1.99
CA PRO A 201 12.62 -9.26 -2.44
C PRO A 201 12.23 -8.45 -3.66
N ILE A 202 11.47 -9.07 -4.54
CA ILE A 202 10.74 -8.44 -5.64
C ILE A 202 9.26 -8.46 -5.27
N GLY A 203 8.70 -7.28 -5.02
CA GLY A 203 7.30 -7.09 -4.70
C GLY A 203 6.59 -6.20 -5.70
N SER A 204 5.40 -5.72 -5.34
CA SER A 204 4.57 -4.81 -6.12
C SER A 204 4.10 -3.59 -5.31
N GLY A 205 4.62 -3.45 -4.09
CA GLY A 205 4.25 -2.41 -3.14
C GLY A 205 4.86 -1.04 -3.45
N PRO A 206 4.57 -0.04 -2.60
CA PRO A 206 5.01 1.34 -2.81
C PRO A 206 6.52 1.54 -2.75
N TYR A 207 7.25 0.63 -2.10
CA TYR A 207 8.70 0.67 -2.01
C TYR A 207 9.32 -0.62 -2.48
N GLN A 208 10.43 -0.51 -3.19
CA GLN A 208 11.23 -1.63 -3.67
C GLN A 208 12.54 -1.74 -2.89
N PHE A 209 13.06 -2.95 -2.79
CA PHE A 209 14.38 -3.22 -2.25
C PHE A 209 15.45 -2.42 -2.98
N ASN A 210 16.36 -1.79 -2.24
CA ASN A 210 17.53 -1.11 -2.79
C ASN A 210 18.83 -1.82 -2.40
N GLU A 211 19.11 -1.91 -1.11
CA GLU A 211 20.31 -2.60 -0.61
C GLU A 211 20.18 -2.98 0.87
N LEU A 212 20.94 -3.99 1.29
CA LEU A 212 21.18 -4.29 2.69
C LEU A 212 22.30 -3.40 3.24
N ILE A 213 22.17 -2.99 4.48
CA ILE A 213 23.25 -2.32 5.22
C ILE A 213 23.98 -3.40 6.00
N ILE A 214 25.25 -3.61 5.67
CA ILE A 214 26.10 -4.60 6.32
C ILE A 214 27.13 -3.89 7.19
N GLU A 215 27.20 -4.27 8.47
CA GLU A 215 28.20 -3.81 9.44
C GLU A 215 28.78 -5.05 10.15
N GLU A 216 30.08 -5.12 10.26
CA GLU A 216 30.81 -6.22 10.91
C GLU A 216 30.41 -7.63 10.38
N SER A 217 30.03 -7.74 9.11
CA SER A 217 29.53 -8.95 8.42
C SER A 217 28.12 -9.40 8.82
N GLU A 218 27.37 -8.57 9.53
CA GLU A 218 25.97 -8.80 9.89
C GLU A 218 25.05 -7.81 9.18
N ILE A 219 23.77 -8.17 9.02
CA ILE A 219 22.75 -7.27 8.46
C ILE A 219 22.34 -6.28 9.53
N ALA A 220 22.82 -5.04 9.42
CA ALA A 220 22.51 -3.94 10.33
C ALA A 220 21.32 -3.09 9.89
N GLY A 221 20.75 -3.36 8.72
CA GLY A 221 19.60 -2.62 8.22
C GLY A 221 19.29 -2.90 6.75
N ILE A 222 18.28 -2.20 6.26
CA ILE A 222 17.84 -2.26 4.86
C ILE A 222 17.49 -0.86 4.37
N LYS A 223 17.76 -0.62 3.08
CA LYS A 223 17.27 0.56 2.37
C LYS A 223 16.25 0.17 1.33
N LEU A 224 15.14 0.90 1.31
CA LEU A 224 14.10 0.82 0.31
C LEU A 224 14.02 2.14 -0.43
N LYS A 225 13.58 2.11 -1.68
CA LYS A 225 13.30 3.30 -2.49
C LYS A 225 11.89 3.25 -3.05
N ALA A 226 11.26 4.41 -3.23
CA ALA A 226 9.94 4.50 -3.83
C ALA A 226 9.91 3.82 -5.21
N PHE A 227 8.86 3.04 -5.46
CA PHE A 227 8.65 2.37 -6.74
C PHE A 227 7.88 3.27 -7.71
N PRO A 228 8.49 3.73 -8.83
CA PRO A 228 7.86 4.70 -9.72
C PRO A 228 6.60 4.20 -10.43
N LYS A 229 6.45 2.86 -10.59
CA LYS A 229 5.30 2.23 -11.23
C LYS A 229 4.28 1.69 -10.23
N TYR A 230 4.36 2.08 -8.94
CA TYR A 230 3.36 1.66 -7.96
C TYR A 230 1.96 2.08 -8.40
N ALA A 231 1.02 1.15 -8.37
CA ALA A 231 -0.35 1.35 -8.87
C ALA A 231 -1.27 2.16 -7.94
N GLY A 232 -0.80 2.49 -6.73
CA GLY A 232 -1.48 3.36 -5.78
C GLY A 232 -0.92 4.79 -5.79
N ASP A 233 -1.26 5.56 -4.74
CA ASP A 233 -0.71 6.89 -4.55
C ASP A 233 0.80 6.83 -4.34
N GLN A 234 1.53 7.61 -5.12
CA GLN A 234 2.99 7.67 -5.01
C GLN A 234 3.43 8.18 -3.64
N PRO A 235 4.35 7.50 -2.96
CA PRO A 235 4.85 7.95 -1.67
C PRO A 235 5.56 9.30 -1.80
N TYR A 236 5.41 10.15 -0.76
CA TYR A 236 6.14 11.42 -0.70
C TYR A 236 7.63 11.22 -0.39
N LEU A 237 7.97 10.26 0.47
CA LEU A 237 9.35 9.92 0.80
C LEU A 237 9.96 9.08 -0.32
N GLN A 238 11.16 9.45 -0.76
CA GLN A 238 11.85 8.74 -1.83
C GLN A 238 12.59 7.51 -1.32
N ASP A 239 13.24 7.63 -0.17
CA ASP A 239 14.06 6.59 0.42
C ASP A 239 13.63 6.31 1.86
N LEU A 240 13.57 5.03 2.23
CA LEU A 240 13.41 4.57 3.60
C LEU A 240 14.65 3.80 4.03
N VAL A 241 15.11 4.05 5.24
CA VAL A 241 16.23 3.35 5.86
C VAL A 241 15.78 2.77 7.18
N PHE A 242 15.80 1.46 7.30
CA PHE A 242 15.55 0.76 8.55
C PHE A 242 16.86 0.27 9.12
N ARG A 243 17.11 0.60 10.40
CA ARG A 243 18.27 0.17 11.16
C ARG A 243 17.84 -0.81 12.23
N TYR A 244 18.49 -1.97 12.30
CA TYR A 244 18.21 -3.00 13.29
C TYR A 244 19.07 -2.81 14.52
N TYR A 245 18.43 -2.96 15.67
CA TYR A 245 19.09 -2.91 16.97
C TYR A 245 18.71 -4.15 17.76
N PRO A 246 19.67 -4.90 18.31
CA PRO A 246 19.36 -5.99 19.20
C PRO A 246 18.60 -5.44 20.42
N ASP A 247 17.82 -6.31 21.09
CA ASP A 247 16.99 -5.95 22.24
C ASP A 247 17.68 -4.97 23.18
N GLY A 248 16.95 -3.91 23.53
CA GLY A 248 17.36 -2.71 24.25
C GLY A 248 18.34 -2.92 25.40
N GLN A 249 19.59 -2.88 25.08
CA GLN A 249 20.66 -2.56 26.04
C GLN A 249 21.21 -1.18 25.74
#